data_b436aeb5ebf3c11755c07954adf77c5e
#
_entry.id   b436aeb5ebf3c11755c07954adf77c5e
#
_cell.length_a   1.000
_cell.length_b   1.000
_cell.length_c   1.000
_cell.angle_alpha   90.00
_cell.angle_beta   90.00
_cell.angle_gamma   90.00
#
_symmetry.space_group_name_H-M   'P 1'
#
loop_
_entity.id
_entity.type
_entity.pdbx_description
1 polymer ?
#
loop_
_entity_poly.entity_id
_entity_poly.type
_entity_poly.pdbx_seq_one_letter_code
_entity_poly.pdbx_strand_id
1 'polypeptide(L)'
;MQLSLSDVLNISLQNMDVVRILTGVSATTTGRTVYDTAITNAGIDVARGAFDPSFNVNNSWLENRTPGAVPDPIDPTQTQILGTRNDRHALILGLSKRMVTGGVIDFGVIGSNNRFPDLITPLNPQIGSSAAVQLTQPLLQGAGTRVNQAPIVIARIDTERSYFQFKDAVQSHVQSVIQGYWQLVLARTELWAREQQVEQLEFALRRAEDRVEIGDARLGDLSQARVAYENFRAILLAAQANILQRESALRNVLGLNPYDNDRIIPTSPLIDEKVEILWEQLLSLAETNRPDIVELKLILEADQQRQLIRNNDALPRLDAVALYRWNGLEGTMPNGNPIRADGFDDWSLGVNFSVPIGLRASRALLRQQELLIQRDRVNLEQGLHQASHDLAISVRNLELFYSQYRRYQEVRKAAQENLDQQSEIGNELESFIVLLQAVVDWGNAVANEAQALVLYNAELAVLERETGTILETHGITFVEERFGSIGPLGRLAVPVAYPAATPATGLIERYPSTDQPSEQQLNLRDPLQRYEDNEDNAEDLPSPGPNVESDDPSRTSSRNSAVIRGKGVSHQRSSSSGILETLKNWLR
;
A
#
# COMPACT_ATOMS: atom_id res chain seq x y z
N MET A 1 -7.14 4.41 29.32
CA MET A 1 -7.41 5.13 28.08
C MET A 1 -8.58 4.45 27.37
N GLN A 2 -9.75 5.09 27.35
CA GLN A 2 -10.94 4.59 26.65
C GLN A 2 -10.81 5.01 25.18
N LEU A 3 -10.94 4.07 24.26
CA LEU A 3 -10.77 4.30 22.83
C LEU A 3 -11.89 3.63 22.02
N SER A 4 -12.55 4.42 21.21
CA SER A 4 -13.42 3.89 20.17
C SER A 4 -12.60 3.32 18.99
N LEU A 5 -13.22 2.54 18.13
CA LEU A 5 -12.57 2.01 16.92
C LEU A 5 -12.10 3.15 16.01
N SER A 6 -12.86 4.24 15.91
CA SER A 6 -12.47 5.43 15.16
C SER A 6 -11.24 6.13 15.73
N ASP A 7 -11.13 6.22 17.07
CA ASP A 7 -9.95 6.81 17.71
C ASP A 7 -8.72 5.96 17.46
N VAL A 8 -8.86 4.64 17.57
CA VAL A 8 -7.78 3.69 17.32
C VAL A 8 -7.30 3.78 15.86
N LEU A 9 -8.22 3.87 14.89
CA LEU A 9 -7.89 4.07 13.49
C LEU A 9 -7.17 5.41 13.26
N ASN A 10 -7.66 6.49 13.86
CA ASN A 10 -7.04 7.81 13.74
C ASN A 10 -5.61 7.82 14.31
N ILE A 11 -5.40 7.22 15.48
CA ILE A 11 -4.05 7.10 16.09
C ILE A 11 -3.13 6.30 15.18
N SER A 12 -3.62 5.18 14.62
CA SER A 12 -2.83 4.32 13.74
C SER A 12 -2.39 5.03 12.46
N LEU A 13 -3.29 5.83 11.86
CA LEU A 13 -3.03 6.58 10.64
C LEU A 13 -2.05 7.74 10.87
N GLN A 14 -2.12 8.41 12.04
CA GLN A 14 -1.17 9.46 12.41
C GLN A 14 0.26 8.94 12.61
N ASN A 15 0.41 7.68 13.03
CA ASN A 15 1.71 7.03 13.28
C ASN A 15 2.15 6.12 12.13
N MET A 16 1.56 6.25 10.93
CA MET A 16 1.74 5.34 9.80
C MET A 16 2.80 5.81 8.80
N ASP A 17 3.98 6.27 9.26
CA ASP A 17 5.11 6.52 8.35
C ASP A 17 5.55 5.22 7.63
N VAL A 18 5.45 4.10 8.33
CA VAL A 18 5.70 2.74 7.83
C VAL A 18 4.45 1.90 8.08
N VAL A 19 3.95 1.25 7.05
CA VAL A 19 2.74 0.42 7.14
C VAL A 19 3.03 -0.87 7.89
N ARG A 20 2.30 -1.11 9.00
CA ARG A 20 2.39 -2.31 9.84
C ARG A 20 1.13 -3.14 9.70
N ILE A 21 1.28 -4.46 9.77
CA ILE A 21 0.16 -5.42 9.77
C ILE A 21 0.28 -6.36 10.95
N LEU A 22 -0.87 -6.82 11.45
CA LEU A 22 -0.94 -7.79 12.52
C LEU A 22 -0.70 -9.20 11.97
N THR A 23 0.24 -9.93 12.59
CA THR A 23 0.51 -11.34 12.28
C THR A 23 0.41 -12.14 13.59
N GLY A 24 -0.75 -12.70 13.85
CA GLY A 24 -1.04 -13.38 15.11
C GLY A 24 -1.06 -12.42 16.31
N VAL A 25 -0.07 -12.52 17.20
CA VAL A 25 0.10 -11.67 18.39
C VAL A 25 1.23 -10.66 18.26
N SER A 26 1.75 -10.47 17.06
CA SER A 26 2.82 -9.50 16.80
C SER A 26 2.48 -8.65 15.57
N ALA A 27 3.05 -7.47 15.46
CA ALA A 27 2.97 -6.65 14.26
C ALA A 27 4.27 -6.74 13.47
N THR A 28 4.13 -6.83 12.15
CA THR A 28 5.25 -6.82 11.19
C THR A 28 5.08 -5.67 10.21
N THR A 29 6.18 -5.19 9.65
CA THR A 29 6.14 -4.15 8.63
C THR A 29 5.91 -4.77 7.26
N THR A 30 5.10 -4.13 6.41
CA THR A 30 4.92 -4.52 5.01
C THR A 30 6.10 -4.09 4.14
N GLY A 31 7.03 -3.28 4.68
CA GLY A 31 8.08 -2.62 3.92
C GLY A 31 7.60 -1.44 3.04
N ARG A 32 6.30 -1.11 3.08
CA ARG A 32 5.75 0.05 2.37
C ARG A 32 5.76 1.27 3.28
N THR A 33 6.11 2.41 2.66
CA THR A 33 6.19 3.72 3.34
C THR A 33 5.40 4.77 2.54
N VAL A 34 5.08 5.87 3.19
CA VAL A 34 4.45 7.03 2.54
C VAL A 34 5.34 7.62 1.44
N TYR A 35 6.64 7.35 1.45
CA TYR A 35 7.61 7.88 0.48
C TYR A 35 7.68 7.10 -0.83
N ASP A 36 7.19 5.85 -0.90
CA ASP A 36 7.36 4.96 -2.06
C ASP A 36 6.75 5.56 -3.34
N THR A 37 5.58 6.17 -3.23
CA THR A 37 4.92 6.83 -4.36
C THR A 37 5.69 8.07 -4.82
N ALA A 38 6.25 8.85 -3.90
CA ALA A 38 7.08 10.02 -4.23
C ALA A 38 8.40 9.60 -4.92
N ILE A 39 9.00 8.49 -4.49
CA ILE A 39 10.20 7.92 -5.13
C ILE A 39 9.91 7.53 -6.58
N THR A 40 8.80 6.84 -6.83
CA THR A 40 8.43 6.44 -8.19
C THR A 40 8.01 7.64 -9.04
N ASN A 41 7.39 8.67 -8.47
CA ASN A 41 7.06 9.90 -9.18
C ASN A 41 8.30 10.66 -9.69
N ALA A 42 9.40 10.64 -8.95
CA ALA A 42 10.67 11.21 -9.40
C ALA A 42 11.17 10.56 -10.70
N GLY A 43 10.78 9.31 -10.98
CA GLY A 43 11.03 8.62 -12.24
C GLY A 43 10.44 9.31 -13.46
N ILE A 44 9.35 10.08 -13.30
CA ILE A 44 8.77 10.90 -14.38
C ILE A 44 9.73 12.00 -14.79
N ASP A 45 10.35 12.67 -13.82
CA ASP A 45 11.32 13.74 -14.11
C ASP A 45 12.62 13.17 -14.69
N VAL A 46 13.06 11.98 -14.25
CA VAL A 46 14.16 11.23 -14.87
C VAL A 46 13.85 10.93 -16.34
N ALA A 47 12.64 10.45 -16.64
CA ALA A 47 12.24 10.16 -18.02
C ALA A 47 12.12 11.44 -18.88
N ARG A 48 11.69 12.57 -18.30
CA ARG A 48 11.65 13.89 -18.95
C ARG A 48 13.04 14.46 -19.19
N GLY A 49 13.98 14.20 -18.27
CA GLY A 49 15.37 14.64 -18.36
C GLY A 49 16.09 14.15 -19.62
N ALA A 50 15.61 13.09 -20.28
CA ALA A 50 16.10 12.64 -21.57
C ALA A 50 15.95 13.69 -22.70
N PHE A 51 15.09 14.69 -22.50
CA PHE A 51 14.85 15.79 -23.44
C PHE A 51 15.49 17.12 -23.00
N ASP A 52 16.20 17.12 -21.87
CA ASP A 52 16.88 18.31 -21.39
C ASP A 52 18.10 18.62 -22.26
N PRO A 53 18.43 19.91 -22.50
CA PRO A 53 19.63 20.27 -23.21
C PRO A 53 20.87 19.94 -22.37
N SER A 54 21.85 19.31 -23.00
CA SER A 54 23.18 19.08 -22.41
C SER A 54 24.21 20.07 -22.95
N PHE A 55 24.95 20.72 -22.07
CA PHE A 55 26.05 21.61 -22.42
C PHE A 55 27.37 20.93 -22.07
N ASN A 56 28.24 20.82 -23.07
CA ASN A 56 29.53 20.16 -22.94
C ASN A 56 30.65 21.16 -23.23
N VAL A 57 31.66 21.18 -22.39
CA VAL A 57 32.90 21.93 -22.60
C VAL A 57 34.06 20.96 -22.59
N ASN A 58 34.81 20.93 -23.68
CA ASN A 58 36.03 20.14 -23.75
C ASN A 58 37.18 21.10 -24.10
N ASN A 59 38.16 21.18 -23.20
CA ASN A 59 39.35 21.97 -23.35
C ASN A 59 40.56 21.07 -23.26
N SER A 60 41.35 21.00 -24.32
CA SER A 60 42.48 20.07 -24.41
C SER A 60 43.74 20.76 -24.90
N TRP A 61 44.85 20.41 -24.29
CA TRP A 61 46.18 20.79 -24.74
C TRP A 61 46.91 19.51 -25.11
N LEU A 62 47.51 19.48 -26.30
CA LEU A 62 48.23 18.34 -26.81
C LEU A 62 49.59 18.83 -27.31
N GLU A 63 50.68 18.29 -26.77
CA GLU A 63 52.01 18.37 -27.36
C GLU A 63 52.30 17.00 -27.98
N ASN A 64 52.41 16.97 -29.31
CA ASN A 64 52.75 15.73 -30.02
C ASN A 64 54.10 15.84 -30.65
N ARG A 65 55.00 14.93 -30.33
CA ARG A 65 56.33 14.78 -30.93
C ARG A 65 56.40 13.42 -31.60
N THR A 66 56.21 13.42 -32.91
CA THR A 66 56.20 12.17 -33.67
C THR A 66 57.46 12.08 -34.53
N PRO A 67 58.29 11.03 -34.38
CA PRO A 67 59.37 10.80 -35.30
C PRO A 67 58.83 10.39 -36.68
N GLY A 68 59.34 11.01 -37.72
CA GLY A 68 59.03 10.70 -39.11
C GLY A 68 60.32 10.42 -39.88
N ALA A 69 60.29 9.43 -40.75
CA ALA A 69 61.39 9.14 -41.66
C ALA A 69 61.17 9.92 -42.96
N VAL A 70 62.12 10.74 -43.37
CA VAL A 70 62.11 11.45 -44.64
C VAL A 70 63.41 11.15 -45.42
N PRO A 71 63.35 11.11 -46.75
CA PRO A 71 64.60 11.02 -47.57
C PRO A 71 65.52 12.20 -47.29
N ASP A 72 66.80 12.00 -47.27
CA ASP A 72 67.77 13.10 -47.19
C ASP A 72 67.66 13.95 -48.42
N PRO A 73 67.50 15.30 -48.34
CA PRO A 73 67.36 16.18 -49.48
C PRO A 73 68.58 16.20 -50.40
N ILE A 74 69.78 15.82 -49.90
CA ILE A 74 71.00 15.78 -50.62
C ILE A 74 71.29 14.41 -51.24
N ASP A 75 70.97 13.35 -50.51
CA ASP A 75 71.13 11.97 -50.95
C ASP A 75 69.84 11.20 -50.69
N PRO A 76 68.94 11.08 -51.69
CA PRO A 76 67.64 10.38 -51.54
C PRO A 76 67.76 8.90 -51.17
N THR A 77 68.96 8.31 -51.22
CA THR A 77 69.17 6.89 -50.77
C THR A 77 69.37 6.77 -49.28
N GLN A 78 69.54 7.88 -48.56
CA GLN A 78 69.65 7.92 -47.09
C GLN A 78 68.31 8.42 -46.49
N THR A 79 68.02 7.91 -45.31
CA THR A 79 66.81 8.26 -44.57
C THR A 79 67.22 9.05 -43.31
N GLN A 80 66.62 10.23 -43.18
CA GLN A 80 66.75 11.03 -41.96
C GLN A 80 65.50 10.82 -41.10
N ILE A 81 65.65 10.67 -39.79
CA ILE A 81 64.59 10.66 -38.83
C ILE A 81 64.44 12.10 -38.30
N LEU A 82 63.38 12.74 -38.68
CA LEU A 82 63.00 14.07 -38.21
C LEU A 82 61.84 13.96 -37.24
N GLY A 83 61.93 14.62 -36.10
CA GLY A 83 60.79 14.74 -35.16
C GLY A 83 60.00 15.99 -35.51
N THR A 84 58.70 15.85 -35.71
CA THR A 84 57.82 17.01 -35.82
C THR A 84 57.10 17.24 -34.50
N ARG A 85 57.18 18.46 -33.98
CA ARG A 85 56.43 18.90 -32.80
C ARG A 85 55.21 19.66 -33.25
N ASN A 86 54.05 19.28 -32.73
CA ASN A 86 52.78 19.98 -32.87
C ASN A 86 52.19 20.25 -31.50
N ASP A 87 52.14 21.53 -31.12
CA ASP A 87 51.47 22.00 -29.92
C ASP A 87 50.05 22.44 -30.32
N ARG A 88 49.03 21.69 -29.85
CA ARG A 88 47.63 21.95 -30.16
C ARG A 88 46.87 22.28 -28.89
N HIS A 89 46.16 23.38 -28.91
CA HIS A 89 45.13 23.72 -27.92
C HIS A 89 43.80 23.71 -28.65
N ALA A 90 42.81 23.00 -28.10
CA ALA A 90 41.46 22.95 -28.64
C ALA A 90 40.42 23.19 -27.54
N LEU A 91 39.52 24.12 -27.80
CA LEU A 91 38.33 24.38 -26.98
C LEU A 91 37.10 24.02 -27.84
N ILE A 92 36.29 23.10 -27.31
CA ILE A 92 35.04 22.65 -27.91
C ILE A 92 33.91 22.96 -26.96
N LEU A 93 32.97 23.77 -27.40
CA LEU A 93 31.71 24.05 -26.70
C LEU A 93 30.59 23.36 -27.48
N GLY A 94 29.78 22.55 -26.80
CA GLY A 94 28.67 21.83 -27.41
C GLY A 94 27.39 21.99 -26.63
N LEU A 95 26.29 22.22 -27.32
CA LEU A 95 24.92 22.17 -26.78
C LEU A 95 24.13 21.15 -27.60
N SER A 96 23.67 20.10 -26.97
CA SER A 96 22.87 19.02 -27.57
C SER A 96 21.49 18.96 -26.96
N LYS A 97 20.46 18.85 -27.79
CA LYS A 97 19.07 18.67 -27.30
C LYS A 97 18.34 17.62 -28.11
N ARG A 98 17.81 16.60 -27.40
CA ARG A 98 16.90 15.63 -27.99
C ARG A 98 15.48 16.19 -28.04
N MET A 99 14.83 16.04 -29.19
CA MET A 99 13.44 16.45 -29.42
C MET A 99 12.48 15.27 -29.16
N VAL A 100 11.25 15.58 -28.86
CA VAL A 100 10.18 14.58 -28.68
C VAL A 100 9.89 13.75 -29.94
N THR A 101 10.27 14.22 -31.11
CA THR A 101 10.20 13.48 -32.38
C THR A 101 11.27 12.39 -32.50
N GLY A 102 12.24 12.35 -31.56
CA GLY A 102 13.42 11.50 -31.57
C GLY A 102 14.63 12.15 -32.24
N GLY A 103 14.47 13.31 -32.90
CA GLY A 103 15.58 14.06 -33.47
C GLY A 103 16.48 14.67 -32.42
N VAL A 104 17.75 14.92 -32.81
CA VAL A 104 18.76 15.61 -31.99
C VAL A 104 19.24 16.83 -32.72
N ILE A 105 19.26 17.97 -32.05
CA ILE A 105 19.88 19.21 -32.52
C ILE A 105 21.15 19.40 -31.72
N ASP A 106 22.27 19.50 -32.43
CA ASP A 106 23.58 19.79 -31.87
C ASP A 106 24.05 21.13 -32.37
N PHE A 107 24.45 22.02 -31.46
CA PHE A 107 25.14 23.25 -31.73
C PHE A 107 26.55 23.14 -31.14
N GLY A 108 27.58 23.36 -31.97
CA GLY A 108 28.97 23.27 -31.57
C GLY A 108 29.79 24.48 -31.97
N VAL A 109 30.67 24.94 -31.08
CA VAL A 109 31.69 25.92 -31.38
C VAL A 109 33.05 25.30 -31.07
N ILE A 110 33.95 25.33 -32.04
CA ILE A 110 35.30 24.77 -31.92
C ILE A 110 36.31 25.88 -32.18
N GLY A 111 37.21 26.08 -31.23
CA GLY A 111 38.41 26.90 -31.42
C GLY A 111 39.64 26.02 -31.29
N SER A 112 40.54 26.05 -32.26
CA SER A 112 41.78 25.30 -32.21
C SER A 112 42.96 26.19 -32.53
N ASN A 113 44.02 26.11 -31.73
CA ASN A 113 45.28 26.80 -31.98
C ASN A 113 46.37 25.71 -32.13
N ASN A 114 46.94 25.66 -33.35
CA ASN A 114 48.02 24.73 -33.68
C ASN A 114 49.32 25.52 -33.87
N ARG A 115 50.37 25.13 -33.19
CA ARG A 115 51.71 25.69 -33.30
C ARG A 115 52.70 24.60 -33.69
N PHE A 116 53.47 24.90 -34.70
CA PHE A 116 54.49 23.99 -35.27
C PHE A 116 55.88 24.57 -35.04
N PRO A 117 56.52 24.38 -33.90
CA PRO A 117 57.82 24.99 -33.57
C PRO A 117 58.95 24.60 -34.52
N ASP A 118 58.90 23.38 -35.06
CA ASP A 118 59.99 22.80 -35.85
C ASP A 118 59.68 22.74 -37.35
N LEU A 119 58.57 23.31 -37.80
CA LEU A 119 58.14 23.28 -39.21
C LEU A 119 57.93 24.67 -39.76
N ILE A 120 58.38 24.94 -41.02
CA ILE A 120 57.96 26.10 -41.76
C ILE A 120 56.61 25.84 -42.39
N THR A 121 55.57 26.34 -41.75
CA THR A 121 54.18 26.27 -42.24
C THR A 121 53.73 27.63 -42.77
N PRO A 122 52.76 27.67 -43.68
CA PRO A 122 52.24 28.94 -44.22
C PRO A 122 51.68 29.87 -43.14
N LEU A 123 51.17 29.30 -42.04
CA LEU A 123 50.70 30.01 -40.84
C LEU A 123 51.23 29.35 -39.60
N ASN A 124 51.82 30.14 -38.67
CA ASN A 124 52.29 29.62 -37.36
C ASN A 124 52.30 30.74 -36.30
N PRO A 125 51.41 30.74 -35.30
CA PRO A 125 50.39 29.71 -35.06
C PRO A 125 49.26 29.76 -36.11
N GLN A 126 48.57 28.62 -36.26
CA GLN A 126 47.38 28.48 -37.06
C GLN A 126 46.18 28.33 -36.15
N ILE A 127 45.29 29.32 -36.15
CA ILE A 127 44.08 29.34 -35.31
C ILE A 127 42.88 29.04 -36.20
N GLY A 128 42.25 27.89 -35.96
CA GLY A 128 41.01 27.51 -36.62
C GLY A 128 39.82 27.76 -35.70
N SER A 129 38.77 28.33 -36.21
CA SER A 129 37.49 28.48 -35.51
C SER A 129 36.36 27.91 -36.36
N SER A 130 35.41 27.21 -35.73
CA SER A 130 34.20 26.81 -36.44
C SER A 130 32.98 26.85 -35.51
N ALA A 131 31.84 27.23 -36.08
CA ALA A 131 30.54 27.10 -35.44
C ALA A 131 29.66 26.21 -36.32
N ALA A 132 29.03 25.20 -35.73
CA ALA A 132 28.23 24.23 -36.47
C ALA A 132 26.85 24.02 -35.84
N VAL A 133 25.84 23.84 -36.67
CA VAL A 133 24.52 23.36 -36.30
C VAL A 133 24.24 22.06 -37.04
N GLN A 134 23.96 21.01 -36.29
CA GLN A 134 23.62 19.71 -36.86
C GLN A 134 22.23 19.28 -36.39
N LEU A 135 21.42 18.80 -37.30
CA LEU A 135 20.15 18.14 -37.04
C LEU A 135 20.26 16.68 -37.48
N THR A 136 20.02 15.77 -36.57
CA THR A 136 19.88 14.34 -36.89
C THR A 136 18.45 13.92 -36.56
N GLN A 137 17.64 13.55 -37.56
CA GLN A 137 16.25 13.15 -37.41
C GLN A 137 16.08 11.69 -37.81
N PRO A 138 15.74 10.80 -36.89
CA PRO A 138 15.35 9.44 -37.23
C PRO A 138 14.01 9.44 -37.96
N LEU A 139 13.90 8.62 -39.01
CA LEU A 139 12.72 8.51 -39.87
C LEU A 139 11.97 7.17 -39.65
N LEU A 140 12.65 6.14 -39.16
CA LEU A 140 12.08 4.82 -38.84
C LEU A 140 12.32 4.45 -37.36
N GLN A 141 13.37 3.69 -37.05
CA GLN A 141 13.69 3.34 -35.68
C GLN A 141 14.04 4.61 -34.89
N GLY A 142 13.39 4.78 -33.73
CA GLY A 142 13.56 5.96 -32.88
C GLY A 142 12.73 7.19 -33.31
N ALA A 143 11.97 7.09 -34.41
CA ALA A 143 11.12 8.17 -34.91
C ALA A 143 9.74 8.16 -34.22
N GLY A 144 9.19 9.36 -34.04
CA GLY A 144 7.81 9.56 -33.59
C GLY A 144 7.67 9.96 -32.14
N THR A 145 6.74 10.88 -31.88
CA THR A 145 6.47 11.42 -30.54
C THR A 145 5.97 10.35 -29.57
N ARG A 146 5.09 9.46 -30.02
CA ARG A 146 4.51 8.38 -29.17
C ARG A 146 5.60 7.46 -28.62
N VAL A 147 6.55 7.04 -29.45
CA VAL A 147 7.64 6.14 -29.04
C VAL A 147 8.59 6.84 -28.06
N ASN A 148 8.96 8.08 -28.35
CA ASN A 148 9.91 8.83 -27.52
C ASN A 148 9.30 9.31 -26.20
N GLN A 149 7.98 9.51 -26.14
CA GLN A 149 7.28 9.86 -24.90
C GLN A 149 6.82 8.63 -24.09
N ALA A 150 6.83 7.42 -24.67
CA ALA A 150 6.40 6.21 -23.99
C ALA A 150 7.10 5.97 -22.64
N PRO A 151 8.42 6.22 -22.45
CA PRO A 151 9.06 6.12 -21.15
C PRO A 151 8.44 7.04 -20.08
N ILE A 152 7.99 8.25 -20.47
CA ILE A 152 7.30 9.18 -19.55
C ILE A 152 5.93 8.62 -19.17
N VAL A 153 5.20 8.04 -20.12
CA VAL A 153 3.90 7.41 -19.87
C VAL A 153 4.07 6.21 -18.95
N ILE A 154 5.07 5.36 -19.20
CA ILE A 154 5.40 4.22 -18.32
C ILE A 154 5.72 4.70 -16.90
N ALA A 155 6.54 5.72 -16.74
CA ALA A 155 6.88 6.27 -15.42
C ALA A 155 5.64 6.81 -14.67
N ARG A 156 4.65 7.39 -15.39
CA ARG A 156 3.36 7.79 -14.79
C ARG A 156 2.55 6.59 -14.35
N ILE A 157 2.43 5.56 -15.19
CA ILE A 157 1.74 4.31 -14.84
C ILE A 157 2.42 3.64 -13.64
N ASP A 158 3.75 3.62 -13.59
CA ASP A 158 4.50 3.07 -12.46
C ASP A 158 4.26 3.87 -11.17
N THR A 159 4.05 5.19 -11.26
CA THR A 159 3.66 6.05 -10.12
C THR A 159 2.24 5.69 -9.62
N GLU A 160 1.27 5.58 -10.54
CA GLU A 160 -0.09 5.13 -10.18
C GLU A 160 -0.07 3.73 -9.57
N ARG A 161 0.71 2.81 -10.14
CA ARG A 161 0.88 1.46 -9.60
C ARG A 161 1.42 1.48 -8.17
N SER A 162 2.44 2.31 -7.90
CA SER A 162 2.98 2.48 -6.55
C SER A 162 1.94 3.02 -5.58
N TYR A 163 1.07 3.92 -6.01
CA TYR A 163 -0.04 4.42 -5.21
C TYR A 163 -1.03 3.31 -4.86
N PHE A 164 -1.43 2.46 -5.83
CA PHE A 164 -2.35 1.35 -5.54
C PHE A 164 -1.71 0.29 -4.65
N GLN A 165 -0.41 0.03 -4.77
CA GLN A 165 0.32 -0.84 -3.85
C GLN A 165 0.35 -0.26 -2.42
N PHE A 166 0.51 1.05 -2.27
CA PHE A 166 0.41 1.71 -0.98
C PHE A 166 -1.02 1.66 -0.43
N LYS A 167 -2.04 1.90 -1.27
CA LYS A 167 -3.45 1.79 -0.90
C LYS A 167 -3.80 0.38 -0.39
N ASP A 168 -3.32 -0.67 -1.05
CA ASP A 168 -3.50 -2.07 -0.60
C ASP A 168 -2.85 -2.32 0.77
N ALA A 169 -1.63 -1.83 0.95
CA ALA A 169 -0.95 -1.93 2.23
C ALA A 169 -1.72 -1.21 3.36
N VAL A 170 -2.26 -0.01 3.09
CA VAL A 170 -3.10 0.73 4.06
C VAL A 170 -4.40 0.00 4.35
N GLN A 171 -5.06 -0.60 3.35
CA GLN A 171 -6.23 -1.44 3.57
C GLN A 171 -5.92 -2.63 4.49
N SER A 172 -4.79 -3.28 4.27
CA SER A 172 -4.30 -4.39 5.12
C SER A 172 -3.98 -3.93 6.54
N HIS A 173 -3.44 -2.71 6.69
CA HIS A 173 -3.18 -2.09 7.98
C HIS A 173 -4.48 -1.82 8.74
N VAL A 174 -5.45 -1.15 8.10
CA VAL A 174 -6.76 -0.85 8.69
C VAL A 174 -7.48 -2.12 9.13
N GLN A 175 -7.50 -3.16 8.27
CA GLN A 175 -8.02 -4.47 8.63
C GLN A 175 -7.31 -5.04 9.87
N SER A 176 -5.99 -4.96 9.94
CA SER A 176 -5.19 -5.46 11.07
C SER A 176 -5.50 -4.70 12.37
N VAL A 177 -5.71 -3.38 12.29
CA VAL A 177 -6.11 -2.56 13.43
C VAL A 177 -7.49 -2.98 13.94
N ILE A 178 -8.47 -3.14 13.05
CA ILE A 178 -9.83 -3.59 13.39
C ILE A 178 -9.79 -4.98 14.03
N GLN A 179 -9.07 -5.92 13.44
CA GLN A 179 -8.90 -7.27 14.00
C GLN A 179 -8.23 -7.24 15.37
N GLY A 180 -7.17 -6.46 15.55
CA GLY A 180 -6.49 -6.31 16.83
C GLY A 180 -7.39 -5.71 17.90
N TYR A 181 -8.22 -4.73 17.54
CA TYR A 181 -9.20 -4.12 18.43
C TYR A 181 -10.24 -5.14 18.93
N TRP A 182 -10.85 -5.89 18.02
CA TRP A 182 -11.84 -6.91 18.38
C TRP A 182 -11.24 -8.10 19.14
N GLN A 183 -10.00 -8.48 18.84
CA GLN A 183 -9.29 -9.48 19.62
C GLN A 183 -9.01 -9.03 21.06
N LEU A 184 -8.77 -7.74 21.27
CA LEU A 184 -8.64 -7.19 22.62
C LEU A 184 -9.98 -7.24 23.37
N VAL A 185 -11.11 -6.92 22.70
CA VAL A 185 -12.45 -7.07 23.27
C VAL A 185 -12.70 -8.51 23.71
N LEU A 186 -12.38 -9.49 22.85
CA LEU A 186 -12.50 -10.91 23.18
C LEU A 186 -11.68 -11.29 24.42
N ALA A 187 -10.40 -10.89 24.45
CA ALA A 187 -9.53 -11.21 25.57
C ALA A 187 -10.02 -10.61 26.90
N ARG A 188 -10.64 -9.42 26.86
CA ARG A 188 -11.26 -8.79 28.03
C ARG A 188 -12.51 -9.55 28.49
N THR A 189 -13.35 -9.98 27.56
CA THR A 189 -14.54 -10.80 27.87
C THR A 189 -14.15 -12.16 28.46
N GLU A 190 -13.13 -12.81 27.89
CA GLU A 190 -12.60 -14.06 28.42
C GLU A 190 -12.04 -13.88 29.85
N LEU A 191 -11.28 -12.79 30.07
CA LEU A 191 -10.75 -12.49 31.40
C LEU A 191 -11.89 -12.35 32.42
N TRP A 192 -12.89 -11.52 32.08
CA TRP A 192 -14.07 -11.35 32.96
C TRP A 192 -14.77 -12.70 33.27
N ALA A 193 -15.00 -13.55 32.26
CA ALA A 193 -15.63 -14.85 32.47
C ALA A 193 -14.78 -15.74 33.38
N ARG A 194 -13.46 -15.72 33.29
CA ARG A 194 -12.56 -16.48 34.17
C ARG A 194 -12.51 -15.91 35.59
N GLU A 195 -12.57 -14.60 35.75
CA GLU A 195 -12.69 -13.95 37.07
C GLU A 195 -13.97 -14.40 37.78
N GLN A 196 -15.11 -14.36 37.09
CA GLN A 196 -16.38 -14.83 37.61
C GLN A 196 -16.36 -16.33 37.97
N GLN A 197 -15.76 -17.17 37.13
CA GLN A 197 -15.61 -18.60 37.43
C GLN A 197 -14.78 -18.84 38.69
N VAL A 198 -13.67 -18.15 38.87
CA VAL A 198 -12.81 -18.28 40.07
C VAL A 198 -13.54 -17.83 41.30
N GLU A 199 -14.31 -16.74 41.26
CA GLU A 199 -15.10 -16.23 42.39
C GLU A 199 -16.16 -17.25 42.85
N GLN A 200 -16.89 -17.84 41.90
CA GLN A 200 -17.87 -18.88 42.22
C GLN A 200 -17.22 -20.15 42.74
N LEU A 201 -16.08 -20.54 42.23
CA LEU A 201 -15.34 -21.70 42.74
C LEU A 201 -14.72 -21.45 44.10
N GLU A 202 -14.33 -20.22 44.43
CA GLU A 202 -13.90 -19.84 45.77
C GLU A 202 -15.04 -19.96 46.77
N PHE A 203 -16.23 -19.48 46.42
CA PHE A 203 -17.44 -19.65 47.25
C PHE A 203 -17.76 -21.14 47.45
N ALA A 204 -17.70 -21.93 46.36
CA ALA A 204 -17.93 -23.37 46.44
C ALA A 204 -16.89 -24.10 47.32
N LEU A 205 -15.61 -23.68 47.25
CA LEU A 205 -14.55 -24.24 48.11
C LEU A 205 -14.78 -23.92 49.59
N ARG A 206 -15.08 -22.67 49.95
CA ARG A 206 -15.39 -22.27 51.34
C ARG A 206 -16.55 -23.08 51.88
N ARG A 207 -17.62 -23.26 51.11
CA ARG A 207 -18.77 -24.07 51.48
C ARG A 207 -18.41 -25.54 51.68
N ALA A 208 -17.51 -26.10 50.85
CA ALA A 208 -17.03 -27.47 51.05
C ALA A 208 -16.17 -27.61 52.32
N GLU A 209 -15.37 -26.59 52.69
CA GLU A 209 -14.59 -26.53 53.94
C GLU A 209 -15.51 -26.52 55.14
N ASP A 210 -16.53 -25.64 55.17
CA ASP A 210 -17.52 -25.53 56.24
C ASP A 210 -18.26 -26.86 56.46
N ARG A 211 -18.67 -27.53 55.37
CA ARG A 211 -19.38 -28.84 55.46
C ARG A 211 -18.51 -29.98 55.97
N VAL A 212 -17.21 -29.99 55.63
CA VAL A 212 -16.26 -30.95 56.17
C VAL A 212 -16.06 -30.71 57.68
N GLU A 213 -16.00 -29.45 58.14
CA GLU A 213 -15.80 -29.04 59.50
C GLU A 213 -16.98 -29.52 60.36
N ILE A 214 -18.22 -29.42 59.88
CA ILE A 214 -19.43 -29.92 60.62
C ILE A 214 -19.66 -31.41 60.41
N GLY A 215 -18.81 -32.12 59.62
CA GLY A 215 -18.90 -33.57 59.41
C GLY A 215 -19.94 -34.02 58.38
N ASP A 216 -20.48 -33.10 57.57
CA ASP A 216 -21.53 -33.35 56.59
C ASP A 216 -20.98 -33.62 55.16
N ALA A 217 -19.66 -33.51 54.93
CA ALA A 217 -19.01 -33.82 53.68
C ALA A 217 -17.75 -34.67 53.86
N ARG A 218 -17.31 -35.33 52.76
CA ARG A 218 -16.11 -36.17 52.76
C ARG A 218 -14.88 -35.33 52.45
N LEU A 219 -13.73 -35.69 53.03
CA LEU A 219 -12.45 -35.04 52.72
C LEU A 219 -12.08 -35.11 51.23
N GLY A 220 -12.59 -36.13 50.50
CA GLY A 220 -12.42 -36.26 49.04
C GLY A 220 -13.11 -35.15 48.27
N ASP A 221 -14.30 -34.73 48.70
CA ASP A 221 -15.07 -33.66 48.03
C ASP A 221 -14.38 -32.31 48.21
N LEU A 222 -13.84 -32.03 49.40
CA LEU A 222 -13.00 -30.86 49.64
C LEU A 222 -11.72 -30.85 48.78
N SER A 223 -11.08 -32.02 48.67
CA SER A 223 -9.87 -32.12 47.82
C SER A 223 -10.17 -31.85 46.35
N GLN A 224 -11.34 -32.31 45.87
CA GLN A 224 -11.78 -32.07 44.49
C GLN A 224 -12.13 -30.60 44.26
N ALA A 225 -12.78 -29.93 45.19
CA ALA A 225 -13.05 -28.50 45.17
C ALA A 225 -11.76 -27.68 45.07
N ARG A 226 -10.78 -28.04 45.90
CA ARG A 226 -9.47 -27.38 45.90
C ARG A 226 -8.72 -27.57 44.57
N VAL A 227 -8.73 -28.76 43.99
CA VAL A 227 -8.13 -29.02 42.67
C VAL A 227 -8.82 -28.19 41.61
N ALA A 228 -10.14 -28.10 41.58
CA ALA A 228 -10.87 -27.27 40.62
C ALA A 228 -10.50 -25.80 40.79
N TYR A 229 -10.54 -25.26 41.99
CA TYR A 229 -10.20 -23.87 42.29
C TYR A 229 -8.77 -23.50 41.81
N GLU A 230 -7.77 -24.30 42.16
CA GLU A 230 -6.38 -24.02 41.76
C GLU A 230 -6.17 -24.17 40.26
N ASN A 231 -6.86 -25.08 39.57
CA ASN A 231 -6.83 -25.19 38.11
C ASN A 231 -7.40 -23.93 37.46
N PHE A 232 -8.54 -23.41 37.95
CA PHE A 232 -9.13 -22.19 37.38
C PHE A 232 -8.32 -20.95 37.70
N ARG A 233 -7.63 -20.87 38.84
CA ARG A 233 -6.65 -19.82 39.11
C ARG A 233 -5.49 -19.83 38.10
N ALA A 234 -5.02 -21.01 37.73
CA ALA A 234 -3.98 -21.11 36.69
C ALA A 234 -4.49 -20.65 35.31
N ILE A 235 -5.75 -20.98 34.96
CA ILE A 235 -6.41 -20.51 33.73
C ILE A 235 -6.60 -18.98 33.78
N LEU A 236 -6.98 -18.41 34.93
CA LEU A 236 -7.11 -16.96 35.11
C LEU A 236 -5.78 -16.25 34.87
N LEU A 237 -4.66 -16.78 35.39
CA LEU A 237 -3.34 -16.22 35.11
C LEU A 237 -2.99 -16.24 33.61
N ALA A 238 -3.37 -17.31 32.90
CA ALA A 238 -3.19 -17.39 31.44
C ALA A 238 -4.06 -16.35 30.71
N ALA A 239 -5.30 -16.12 31.13
CA ALA A 239 -6.17 -15.08 30.56
C ALA A 239 -5.61 -13.66 30.81
N GLN A 240 -5.07 -13.40 32.01
CA GLN A 240 -4.39 -12.14 32.33
C GLN A 240 -3.16 -11.91 31.45
N ALA A 241 -2.38 -12.95 31.16
CA ALA A 241 -1.26 -12.85 30.23
C ALA A 241 -1.73 -12.61 28.77
N ASN A 242 -2.82 -13.29 28.35
CA ASN A 242 -3.37 -13.12 27.00
C ASN A 242 -3.82 -11.68 26.73
N ILE A 243 -4.51 -11.02 27.67
CA ILE A 243 -4.93 -9.62 27.49
C ILE A 243 -3.73 -8.69 27.31
N LEU A 244 -2.66 -8.88 28.08
CA LEU A 244 -1.43 -8.08 27.94
C LEU A 244 -0.76 -8.30 26.58
N GLN A 245 -0.77 -9.54 26.08
CA GLN A 245 -0.24 -9.86 24.75
C GLN A 245 -1.06 -9.19 23.63
N ARG A 246 -2.41 -9.25 23.71
CA ARG A 246 -3.29 -8.63 22.72
C ARG A 246 -3.18 -7.11 22.74
N GLU A 247 -3.12 -6.51 23.93
CA GLU A 247 -2.89 -5.08 24.07
C GLU A 247 -1.54 -4.64 23.49
N SER A 248 -0.47 -5.38 23.80
CA SER A 248 0.86 -5.11 23.26
C SER A 248 0.90 -5.24 21.72
N ALA A 249 0.22 -6.24 21.16
CA ALA A 249 0.09 -6.41 19.71
C ALA A 249 -0.64 -5.23 19.07
N LEU A 250 -1.75 -4.78 19.65
CA LEU A 250 -2.50 -3.62 19.19
C LEU A 250 -1.64 -2.34 19.28
N ARG A 251 -0.96 -2.10 20.41
CA ARG A 251 -0.04 -0.95 20.56
C ARG A 251 1.05 -0.93 19.48
N ASN A 252 1.60 -2.07 19.14
CA ASN A 252 2.62 -2.20 18.10
C ASN A 252 2.07 -1.80 16.73
N VAL A 253 0.88 -2.26 16.35
CA VAL A 253 0.24 -1.85 15.08
C VAL A 253 -0.06 -0.36 15.07
N LEU A 254 -0.50 0.21 16.21
CA LEU A 254 -0.78 1.64 16.37
C LEU A 254 0.50 2.52 16.40
N GLY A 255 1.68 1.92 16.50
CA GLY A 255 2.93 2.65 16.66
C GLY A 255 3.10 3.29 18.02
N LEU A 256 2.41 2.80 19.05
CA LEU A 256 2.50 3.28 20.43
C LEU A 256 3.60 2.56 21.20
N ASN A 257 4.06 3.20 22.29
CA ASN A 257 5.04 2.60 23.19
C ASN A 257 4.45 1.35 23.89
N PRO A 258 5.15 0.21 23.94
CA PRO A 258 4.68 -0.99 24.62
C PRO A 258 4.52 -0.83 26.14
N TYR A 259 5.27 0.06 26.78
CA TYR A 259 5.27 0.32 28.22
C TYR A 259 4.64 1.69 28.54
N ASP A 260 3.35 1.82 28.27
CA ASP A 260 2.57 2.95 28.75
C ASP A 260 1.70 2.51 29.94
N ASN A 261 1.56 3.38 30.94
CA ASN A 261 0.81 3.06 32.16
C ASN A 261 -0.70 2.99 31.92
N ASP A 262 -1.19 3.55 30.82
CA ASP A 262 -2.61 3.60 30.51
C ASP A 262 -3.06 2.37 29.72
N ARG A 263 -3.90 1.52 30.29
CA ARG A 263 -4.51 0.38 29.59
C ARG A 263 -5.51 0.85 28.54
N ILE A 264 -5.53 0.16 27.39
CA ILE A 264 -6.51 0.39 26.32
C ILE A 264 -7.83 -0.30 26.70
N ILE A 265 -8.90 0.48 26.75
CA ILE A 265 -10.25 -0.01 27.00
C ILE A 265 -11.08 0.28 25.74
N PRO A 266 -11.44 -0.77 24.97
CA PRO A 266 -12.32 -0.62 23.80
C PRO A 266 -13.72 -0.17 24.23
N THR A 267 -14.32 0.79 23.46
CA THR A 267 -15.65 1.34 23.77
C THR A 267 -16.66 1.24 22.63
N SER A 268 -16.23 0.82 21.42
CA SER A 268 -17.17 0.63 20.31
C SER A 268 -17.99 -0.63 20.48
N PRO A 269 -19.30 -0.57 20.20
CA PRO A 269 -20.17 -1.73 20.24
C PRO A 269 -19.89 -2.69 19.09
N LEU A 270 -20.09 -3.98 19.36
CA LEU A 270 -20.08 -5.03 18.35
C LEU A 270 -21.37 -4.99 17.54
N ILE A 271 -21.27 -5.24 16.23
CA ILE A 271 -22.42 -5.38 15.36
C ILE A 271 -23.01 -6.78 15.58
N ASP A 272 -24.26 -6.85 16.02
CA ASP A 272 -25.01 -8.08 16.29
C ASP A 272 -26.13 -8.33 15.29
N GLU A 273 -26.33 -7.42 14.32
CA GLU A 273 -27.29 -7.56 13.24
C GLU A 273 -26.69 -8.30 12.04
N LYS A 274 -27.53 -9.10 11.36
CA LYS A 274 -27.12 -9.79 10.15
C LYS A 274 -27.04 -8.81 8.98
N VAL A 275 -25.89 -8.72 8.34
CA VAL A 275 -25.69 -7.92 7.11
C VAL A 275 -26.29 -8.67 5.93
N GLU A 276 -27.14 -7.99 5.16
CA GLU A 276 -27.66 -8.51 3.89
C GLU A 276 -26.61 -8.41 2.79
N ILE A 277 -26.33 -9.53 2.14
CA ILE A 277 -25.26 -9.67 1.16
C ILE A 277 -25.88 -9.90 -0.22
N LEU A 278 -25.58 -9.00 -1.19
CA LEU A 278 -25.93 -9.15 -2.58
C LEU A 278 -24.67 -9.49 -3.38
N TRP A 279 -24.51 -10.76 -3.76
CA TRP A 279 -23.31 -11.29 -4.40
C TRP A 279 -22.83 -10.50 -5.62
N GLU A 280 -23.73 -10.18 -6.55
CA GLU A 280 -23.39 -9.45 -7.78
C GLU A 280 -22.85 -8.04 -7.52
N GLN A 281 -23.37 -7.37 -6.49
CA GLN A 281 -22.87 -6.05 -6.09
C GLN A 281 -21.46 -6.15 -5.48
N LEU A 282 -21.22 -7.14 -4.62
CA LEU A 282 -19.89 -7.35 -4.02
C LEU A 282 -18.85 -7.66 -5.09
N LEU A 283 -19.18 -8.52 -6.04
CA LEU A 283 -18.26 -8.88 -7.13
C LEU A 283 -17.93 -7.64 -7.99
N SER A 284 -18.93 -6.85 -8.35
CA SER A 284 -18.72 -5.61 -9.11
C SER A 284 -17.87 -4.57 -8.34
N LEU A 285 -18.07 -4.47 -7.02
CA LEU A 285 -17.23 -3.59 -6.17
C LEU A 285 -15.79 -4.07 -6.12
N ALA A 286 -15.56 -5.39 -5.97
CA ALA A 286 -14.23 -5.96 -5.94
C ALA A 286 -13.48 -5.76 -7.25
N GLU A 287 -14.10 -6.00 -8.40
CA GLU A 287 -13.50 -5.80 -9.72
C GLU A 287 -13.09 -4.33 -9.98
N THR A 288 -13.79 -3.39 -9.33
CA THR A 288 -13.59 -1.95 -9.56
C THR A 288 -12.65 -1.32 -8.53
N ASN A 289 -12.76 -1.71 -7.26
CA ASN A 289 -12.16 -0.98 -6.14
C ASN A 289 -10.94 -1.68 -5.54
N ARG A 290 -10.76 -2.99 -5.76
CA ARG A 290 -9.59 -3.73 -5.22
C ARG A 290 -8.28 -3.19 -5.81
N PRO A 291 -7.36 -2.71 -4.97
CA PRO A 291 -6.11 -2.11 -5.44
C PRO A 291 -5.20 -3.09 -6.19
N ASP A 292 -5.18 -4.35 -5.79
CA ASP A 292 -4.39 -5.42 -6.43
C ASP A 292 -4.87 -5.71 -7.87
N ILE A 293 -6.18 -5.71 -8.10
CA ILE A 293 -6.76 -5.86 -9.45
C ILE A 293 -6.45 -4.65 -10.32
N VAL A 294 -6.53 -3.43 -9.76
CA VAL A 294 -6.16 -2.21 -10.47
C VAL A 294 -4.66 -2.22 -10.80
N GLU A 295 -3.80 -2.68 -9.89
CA GLU A 295 -2.37 -2.85 -10.15
C GLU A 295 -2.11 -3.76 -11.35
N LEU A 296 -2.77 -4.93 -11.43
CA LEU A 296 -2.62 -5.86 -12.57
C LEU A 296 -3.06 -5.22 -13.90
N LYS A 297 -4.11 -4.40 -13.89
CA LYS A 297 -4.54 -3.63 -15.08
C LYS A 297 -3.48 -2.60 -15.50
N LEU A 298 -2.86 -1.89 -14.55
CA LEU A 298 -1.80 -0.92 -14.80
C LEU A 298 -0.52 -1.58 -15.34
N ILE A 299 -0.16 -2.78 -14.84
CA ILE A 299 0.97 -3.57 -15.39
C ILE A 299 0.74 -3.86 -16.87
N LEU A 300 -0.47 -4.29 -17.23
CA LEU A 300 -0.82 -4.60 -18.62
C LEU A 300 -0.77 -3.35 -19.52
N GLU A 301 -1.21 -2.19 -19.00
CA GLU A 301 -1.12 -0.91 -19.71
C GLU A 301 0.34 -0.47 -19.93
N ALA A 302 1.20 -0.60 -18.92
CA ALA A 302 2.64 -0.33 -19.04
C ALA A 302 3.29 -1.24 -20.10
N ASP A 303 2.90 -2.51 -20.14
CA ASP A 303 3.42 -3.47 -21.11
C ASP A 303 3.00 -3.16 -22.55
N GLN A 304 1.81 -2.61 -22.77
CA GLN A 304 1.39 -2.10 -24.09
C GLN A 304 2.28 -0.92 -24.53
N GLN A 305 2.66 -0.03 -23.62
CA GLN A 305 3.61 1.04 -23.93
C GLN A 305 5.02 0.49 -24.24
N ARG A 306 5.47 -0.53 -23.51
CA ARG A 306 6.73 -1.24 -23.80
C ARG A 306 6.68 -1.92 -25.17
N GLN A 307 5.55 -2.53 -25.52
CA GLN A 307 5.36 -3.14 -26.85
C GLN A 307 5.48 -2.10 -27.97
N LEU A 308 4.93 -0.89 -27.79
CA LEU A 308 5.09 0.19 -28.75
C LEU A 308 6.56 0.51 -28.99
N ILE A 309 7.38 0.59 -27.94
CA ILE A 309 8.84 0.79 -28.06
C ILE A 309 9.47 -0.39 -28.81
N ARG A 310 9.18 -1.64 -28.43
CA ARG A 310 9.77 -2.83 -29.06
C ARG A 310 9.39 -3.00 -30.53
N ASN A 311 8.16 -2.62 -30.90
CA ASN A 311 7.76 -2.57 -32.30
C ASN A 311 8.60 -1.58 -33.11
N ASN A 312 8.89 -0.43 -32.55
CA ASN A 312 9.73 0.58 -33.19
C ASN A 312 11.21 0.12 -33.26
N ASP A 313 11.72 -0.53 -32.18
CA ASP A 313 13.08 -1.09 -32.15
C ASP A 313 13.30 -2.19 -33.20
N ALA A 314 12.23 -2.82 -33.67
CA ALA A 314 12.29 -3.84 -34.72
C ALA A 314 12.37 -3.26 -36.16
N LEU A 315 12.26 -1.95 -36.32
CA LEU A 315 12.41 -1.26 -37.59
C LEU A 315 13.90 -1.08 -37.94
N PRO A 316 14.24 -0.98 -39.25
CA PRO A 316 15.55 -0.52 -39.68
C PRO A 316 15.81 0.90 -39.19
N ARG A 317 17.08 1.25 -38.99
CA ARG A 317 17.48 2.59 -38.68
C ARG A 317 17.66 3.41 -39.97
N LEU A 318 17.00 4.55 -40.06
CA LEU A 318 17.08 5.50 -41.14
C LEU A 318 17.11 6.90 -40.56
N ASP A 319 18.27 7.56 -40.62
CA ASP A 319 18.48 8.89 -40.06
C ASP A 319 18.73 9.88 -41.20
N ALA A 320 17.99 10.99 -41.21
CA ALA A 320 18.31 12.17 -42.02
C ALA A 320 19.23 13.07 -41.19
N VAL A 321 20.35 13.48 -41.79
CA VAL A 321 21.34 14.33 -41.14
C VAL A 321 21.51 15.60 -41.99
N ALA A 322 21.39 16.76 -41.36
CA ALA A 322 21.67 18.04 -41.94
C ALA A 322 22.70 18.77 -41.08
N LEU A 323 23.79 19.20 -41.67
CA LEU A 323 24.85 19.99 -41.03
C LEU A 323 25.04 21.27 -41.77
N TYR A 324 25.18 22.39 -41.07
CA TYR A 324 25.67 23.67 -41.56
C TYR A 324 26.77 24.16 -40.63
N ARG A 325 27.89 24.59 -41.21
CA ARG A 325 29.07 24.98 -40.44
C ARG A 325 29.70 26.24 -41.05
N TRP A 326 30.05 27.15 -40.18
CA TRP A 326 30.84 28.35 -40.48
C TRP A 326 32.28 28.10 -40.02
N ASN A 327 33.25 28.40 -40.89
CA ASN A 327 34.65 28.17 -40.63
C ASN A 327 35.44 29.49 -40.72
N GLY A 328 36.37 29.66 -39.80
CA GLY A 328 37.32 30.76 -39.77
C GLY A 328 38.75 30.24 -39.63
N LEU A 329 39.66 30.92 -40.25
CA LEU A 329 41.10 30.66 -40.17
C LEU A 329 41.86 31.95 -39.91
N GLU A 330 42.71 31.95 -38.88
CA GLU A 330 43.58 33.06 -38.54
C GLU A 330 44.99 32.53 -38.26
N GLY A 331 46.00 33.33 -38.54
CA GLY A 331 47.36 32.95 -38.21
C GLY A 331 48.38 33.99 -38.55
N THR A 332 49.66 33.73 -38.26
CA THR A 332 50.78 34.58 -38.53
C THR A 332 51.58 33.99 -39.67
N MET A 333 51.78 34.79 -40.73
CA MET A 333 52.62 34.42 -41.85
C MET A 333 54.11 34.39 -41.46
N PRO A 334 54.97 33.73 -42.21
CA PRO A 334 56.41 33.69 -41.93
C PRO A 334 57.12 35.08 -41.91
N ASN A 335 56.54 36.09 -42.58
CA ASN A 335 56.97 37.48 -42.53
C ASN A 335 56.53 38.28 -41.33
N GLY A 336 55.82 37.63 -40.39
CA GLY A 336 55.29 38.21 -39.13
C GLY A 336 53.96 38.93 -39.28
N ASN A 337 53.36 39.01 -40.48
CA ASN A 337 52.07 39.66 -40.66
C ASN A 337 50.90 38.72 -40.31
N PRO A 338 49.86 39.18 -39.54
CA PRO A 338 48.67 38.42 -39.31
C PRO A 338 47.79 38.36 -40.57
N ILE A 339 47.13 37.23 -40.78
CA ILE A 339 46.11 37.03 -41.79
C ILE A 339 44.88 36.38 -41.17
N ARG A 340 43.71 36.81 -41.63
CA ARG A 340 42.40 36.25 -41.14
C ARG A 340 41.47 36.09 -42.33
N ALA A 341 40.69 34.99 -42.26
CA ALA A 341 39.64 34.65 -43.21
C ALA A 341 38.44 34.05 -42.47
N ASP A 342 37.29 34.72 -42.56
CA ASP A 342 36.09 34.37 -41.79
C ASP A 342 34.89 34.02 -42.68
N GLY A 343 35.03 33.97 -43.97
CA GLY A 343 33.92 33.89 -44.93
C GLY A 343 33.67 32.48 -45.50
N PHE A 344 34.10 31.42 -44.84
CA PHE A 344 33.95 30.08 -45.39
C PHE A 344 32.83 29.35 -44.66
N ASP A 345 31.87 28.86 -45.41
CA ASP A 345 30.79 28.01 -44.91
C ASP A 345 30.71 26.70 -45.69
N ASP A 346 30.27 25.68 -45.03
CA ASP A 346 29.98 24.39 -45.65
C ASP A 346 28.66 23.83 -45.12
N TRP A 347 28.02 23.03 -45.92
CA TRP A 347 26.82 22.28 -45.51
C TRP A 347 26.86 20.86 -46.08
N SER A 348 26.21 19.96 -45.35
CA SER A 348 26.00 18.60 -45.81
C SER A 348 24.59 18.11 -45.49
N LEU A 349 23.99 17.41 -46.42
CA LEU A 349 22.76 16.66 -46.26
C LEU A 349 23.06 15.19 -46.53
N GLY A 350 22.65 14.33 -45.61
CA GLY A 350 22.92 12.92 -45.70
C GLY A 350 21.75 12.07 -45.19
N VAL A 351 21.68 10.86 -45.65
CA VAL A 351 20.75 9.84 -45.13
C VAL A 351 21.58 8.62 -44.80
N ASN A 352 21.50 8.23 -43.51
CA ASN A 352 22.20 7.07 -43.01
C ASN A 352 21.19 5.92 -42.82
N PHE A 353 21.37 4.85 -43.59
CA PHE A 353 20.57 3.62 -43.46
C PHE A 353 21.42 2.51 -42.86
N SER A 354 20.88 1.89 -41.83
CA SER A 354 21.52 0.74 -41.15
C SER A 354 20.47 -0.29 -40.76
N VAL A 355 20.72 -1.53 -41.11
CA VAL A 355 19.87 -2.65 -40.70
C VAL A 355 20.73 -3.87 -40.37
N PRO A 356 20.60 -4.43 -39.16
CA PRO A 356 21.21 -5.72 -38.84
C PRO A 356 20.56 -6.81 -39.69
N ILE A 357 21.38 -7.55 -40.43
CA ILE A 357 20.85 -8.63 -41.29
C ILE A 357 20.14 -9.68 -40.41
N GLY A 358 18.84 -9.91 -40.71
CA GLY A 358 17.98 -10.86 -39.97
C GLY A 358 17.23 -10.27 -38.77
N LEU A 359 17.60 -9.09 -38.21
CA LEU A 359 16.91 -8.42 -37.08
C LEU A 359 16.63 -9.33 -35.87
N ARG A 360 17.48 -10.37 -35.66
CA ARG A 360 17.21 -11.45 -34.70
C ARG A 360 17.01 -10.93 -33.28
N ALA A 361 17.87 -10.02 -32.80
CA ALA A 361 17.80 -9.49 -31.44
C ALA A 361 16.50 -8.69 -31.23
N SER A 362 16.19 -7.73 -32.11
CA SER A 362 15.00 -6.89 -31.98
C SER A 362 13.69 -7.69 -32.08
N ARG A 363 13.64 -8.67 -33.01
CA ARG A 363 12.49 -9.58 -33.14
C ARG A 363 12.31 -10.47 -31.91
N ALA A 364 13.42 -10.96 -31.32
CA ALA A 364 13.36 -11.74 -30.10
C ALA A 364 12.86 -10.92 -28.92
N LEU A 365 13.30 -9.67 -28.77
CA LEU A 365 12.80 -8.74 -27.73
C LEU A 365 11.33 -8.39 -27.94
N LEU A 366 10.88 -8.18 -29.18
CA LEU A 366 9.47 -7.99 -29.47
C LEU A 366 8.65 -9.22 -29.09
N ARG A 367 9.10 -10.42 -29.49
CA ARG A 367 8.43 -11.66 -29.13
C ARG A 367 8.39 -11.89 -27.63
N GLN A 368 9.46 -11.55 -26.92
CA GLN A 368 9.49 -11.58 -25.46
C GLN A 368 8.41 -10.67 -24.86
N GLN A 369 8.27 -9.43 -25.35
CA GLN A 369 7.25 -8.50 -24.86
C GLN A 369 5.83 -8.98 -25.15
N GLU A 370 5.57 -9.58 -26.31
CA GLU A 370 4.28 -10.20 -26.61
C GLU A 370 3.93 -11.32 -25.63
N LEU A 371 4.91 -12.14 -25.26
CA LEU A 371 4.72 -13.21 -24.27
C LEU A 371 4.51 -12.67 -22.87
N LEU A 372 5.17 -11.56 -22.49
CA LEU A 372 4.93 -10.86 -21.23
C LEU A 372 3.49 -10.37 -21.15
N ILE A 373 2.97 -9.73 -22.19
CA ILE A 373 1.56 -9.29 -22.26
C ILE A 373 0.60 -10.47 -22.11
N GLN A 374 0.87 -11.61 -22.76
CA GLN A 374 0.03 -12.80 -22.61
C GLN A 374 0.07 -13.33 -21.17
N ARG A 375 1.26 -13.41 -20.56
CA ARG A 375 1.41 -13.80 -19.15
C ARG A 375 0.61 -12.88 -18.23
N ASP A 376 0.69 -11.56 -18.44
CA ASP A 376 0.06 -10.60 -17.53
C ASP A 376 -1.45 -10.50 -17.72
N ARG A 377 -1.97 -10.87 -18.92
CA ARG A 377 -3.41 -11.16 -19.12
C ARG A 377 -3.87 -12.35 -18.30
N VAL A 378 -3.13 -13.46 -18.36
CA VAL A 378 -3.46 -14.66 -17.56
C VAL A 378 -3.36 -14.35 -16.07
N ASN A 379 -2.39 -13.54 -15.63
CA ASN A 379 -2.27 -13.09 -14.26
C ASN A 379 -3.48 -12.25 -13.82
N LEU A 380 -3.99 -11.36 -14.67
CA LEU A 380 -5.21 -10.59 -14.39
C LEU A 380 -6.44 -11.50 -14.29
N GLU A 381 -6.61 -12.43 -15.20
CA GLU A 381 -7.71 -13.42 -15.16
C GLU A 381 -7.62 -14.27 -13.87
N GLN A 382 -6.41 -14.73 -13.52
CA GLN A 382 -6.20 -15.47 -12.27
C GLN A 382 -6.45 -14.59 -11.04
N GLY A 383 -6.07 -13.31 -11.04
CA GLY A 383 -6.35 -12.36 -9.97
C GLY A 383 -7.85 -12.16 -9.75
N LEU A 384 -8.62 -11.98 -10.82
CA LEU A 384 -10.08 -11.88 -10.77
C LEU A 384 -10.74 -13.17 -10.25
N HIS A 385 -10.24 -14.32 -10.72
CA HIS A 385 -10.70 -15.62 -10.25
C HIS A 385 -10.44 -15.78 -8.74
N GLN A 386 -9.22 -15.47 -8.28
CA GLN A 386 -8.86 -15.54 -6.87
C GLN A 386 -9.75 -14.59 -6.03
N ALA A 387 -9.93 -13.35 -6.47
CA ALA A 387 -10.78 -12.37 -5.79
C ALA A 387 -12.22 -12.87 -5.61
N SER A 388 -12.80 -13.54 -6.61
CA SER A 388 -14.13 -14.13 -6.51
C SER A 388 -14.19 -15.27 -5.49
N HIS A 389 -13.14 -16.09 -5.38
CA HIS A 389 -13.04 -17.14 -4.37
C HIS A 389 -12.84 -16.61 -2.96
N ASP A 390 -12.00 -15.58 -2.78
CA ASP A 390 -11.78 -14.92 -1.50
C ASP A 390 -13.08 -14.32 -0.96
N LEU A 391 -13.82 -13.61 -1.82
CA LEU A 391 -15.15 -13.10 -1.49
C LEU A 391 -16.13 -14.22 -1.10
N ALA A 392 -16.14 -15.33 -1.83
CA ALA A 392 -17.02 -16.46 -1.54
C ALA A 392 -16.68 -17.12 -0.20
N ILE A 393 -15.40 -17.14 0.19
CA ILE A 393 -14.96 -17.62 1.50
C ILE A 393 -15.44 -16.66 2.58
N SER A 394 -15.23 -15.35 2.41
CA SER A 394 -15.63 -14.34 3.41
C SER A 394 -17.14 -14.33 3.62
N VAL A 395 -17.95 -14.40 2.57
CA VAL A 395 -19.41 -14.49 2.67
C VAL A 395 -19.85 -15.74 3.44
N ARG A 396 -19.24 -16.90 3.19
CA ARG A 396 -19.53 -18.13 3.92
C ARG A 396 -19.12 -18.05 5.39
N ASN A 397 -17.97 -17.44 5.66
CA ASN A 397 -17.51 -17.24 7.03
C ASN A 397 -18.45 -16.32 7.81
N LEU A 398 -18.93 -15.23 7.21
CA LEU A 398 -19.91 -14.33 7.81
C LEU A 398 -21.21 -15.07 8.18
N GLU A 399 -21.76 -15.87 7.27
CA GLU A 399 -22.94 -16.67 7.54
C GLU A 399 -22.70 -17.71 8.65
N LEU A 400 -21.53 -18.36 8.63
CA LEU A 400 -21.13 -19.32 9.65
C LEU A 400 -21.02 -18.65 11.03
N PHE A 401 -20.25 -17.57 11.16
CA PHE A 401 -20.00 -16.92 12.44
C PHE A 401 -21.26 -16.29 13.01
N TYR A 402 -22.12 -15.69 12.17
CA TYR A 402 -23.43 -15.20 12.61
C TYR A 402 -24.32 -16.33 13.11
N SER A 403 -24.38 -17.46 12.40
CA SER A 403 -25.16 -18.63 12.80
C SER A 403 -24.64 -19.23 14.10
N GLN A 404 -23.30 -19.29 14.28
CA GLN A 404 -22.67 -19.74 15.51
C GLN A 404 -22.99 -18.78 16.66
N TYR A 405 -22.88 -17.46 16.46
CA TYR A 405 -23.25 -16.45 17.45
C TYR A 405 -24.68 -16.67 17.96
N ARG A 406 -25.66 -16.81 17.05
CA ARG A 406 -27.06 -17.05 17.42
C ARG A 406 -27.25 -18.35 18.22
N ARG A 407 -26.50 -19.40 17.89
CA ARG A 407 -26.57 -20.66 18.64
C ARG A 407 -25.90 -20.56 20.00
N TYR A 408 -24.73 -19.93 20.09
CA TYR A 408 -24.05 -19.72 21.36
C TYR A 408 -24.81 -18.77 22.29
N GLN A 409 -25.58 -17.83 21.77
CA GLN A 409 -26.49 -17.00 22.54
C GLN A 409 -27.56 -17.88 23.28
N GLU A 410 -28.13 -18.85 22.59
CA GLU A 410 -29.08 -19.79 23.22
C GLU A 410 -28.36 -20.74 24.20
N VAL A 411 -27.14 -21.18 23.88
CA VAL A 411 -26.34 -22.02 24.83
C VAL A 411 -26.03 -21.24 26.12
N ARG A 412 -25.64 -19.95 26.00
CA ARG A 412 -25.37 -19.11 27.17
C ARG A 412 -26.62 -18.95 28.05
N LYS A 413 -27.78 -18.69 27.43
CA LYS A 413 -29.06 -18.60 28.20
C LYS A 413 -29.35 -19.88 28.96
N ALA A 414 -29.25 -21.02 28.28
CA ALA A 414 -29.50 -22.31 28.92
C ALA A 414 -28.46 -22.65 30.00
N ALA A 415 -27.19 -22.31 29.79
CA ALA A 415 -26.13 -22.50 30.78
C ALA A 415 -26.32 -21.58 31.99
N GLN A 416 -26.79 -20.34 31.78
CA GLN A 416 -27.14 -19.42 32.87
C GLN A 416 -28.30 -19.97 33.71
N GLU A 417 -29.40 -20.42 33.07
CA GLU A 417 -30.53 -20.99 33.74
C GLU A 417 -30.15 -22.24 34.57
N ASN A 418 -29.26 -23.09 34.01
CA ASN A 418 -28.74 -24.26 34.74
C ASN A 418 -27.90 -23.83 35.94
N LEU A 419 -27.01 -22.84 35.78
CA LEU A 419 -26.18 -22.33 36.89
C LEU A 419 -27.05 -21.74 38.00
N ASP A 420 -28.05 -20.92 37.66
CA ASP A 420 -29.00 -20.33 38.61
C ASP A 420 -29.72 -21.43 39.43
N GLN A 421 -30.24 -22.45 38.72
CA GLN A 421 -30.90 -23.60 39.40
C GLN A 421 -29.96 -24.39 40.32
N GLN A 422 -28.72 -24.68 39.84
CA GLN A 422 -27.77 -25.46 40.65
C GLN A 422 -27.24 -24.67 41.87
N SER A 423 -27.19 -23.36 41.78
CA SER A 423 -26.82 -22.49 42.90
C SER A 423 -27.89 -22.46 43.97
N GLU A 424 -29.19 -22.55 43.61
CA GLU A 424 -30.33 -22.62 44.52
C GLU A 424 -30.47 -24.00 45.23
N ILE A 425 -30.27 -25.10 44.48
CA ILE A 425 -30.45 -26.50 44.98
C ILE A 425 -29.33 -26.93 45.95
N GLY A 426 -28.27 -26.22 46.03
CA GLY A 426 -26.94 -26.45 46.66
C GLY A 426 -26.86 -27.12 48.06
N ASN A 427 -27.90 -27.80 48.55
CA ASN A 427 -27.90 -28.44 49.88
C ASN A 427 -27.62 -29.95 49.89
N GLU A 428 -27.52 -30.63 48.74
CA GLU A 428 -27.26 -32.08 48.66
C GLU A 428 -25.85 -32.39 48.13
N LEU A 429 -25.25 -33.49 48.58
CA LEU A 429 -23.86 -33.88 48.34
C LEU A 429 -23.55 -34.14 46.85
N GLU A 430 -24.54 -34.63 46.09
CA GLU A 430 -24.43 -34.84 44.63
C GLU A 430 -24.46 -33.55 43.84
N SER A 431 -24.97 -32.47 44.43
CA SER A 431 -25.12 -31.15 43.80
C SER A 431 -23.79 -30.40 43.59
N PHE A 432 -22.72 -30.71 44.38
CA PHE A 432 -21.46 -29.97 44.28
C PHE A 432 -20.71 -30.17 42.94
N ILE A 433 -20.60 -31.42 42.46
CA ILE A 433 -19.94 -31.72 41.18
C ILE A 433 -20.75 -31.13 40.02
N VAL A 434 -22.08 -31.18 40.12
CA VAL A 434 -23.00 -30.62 39.13
C VAL A 434 -22.88 -29.08 39.08
N LEU A 435 -22.77 -28.43 40.25
CA LEU A 435 -22.52 -26.99 40.32
C LEU A 435 -21.18 -26.60 39.67
N LEU A 436 -20.10 -27.34 39.98
CA LEU A 436 -18.80 -27.11 39.34
C LEU A 436 -18.91 -27.21 37.82
N GLN A 437 -19.62 -28.21 37.29
CA GLN A 437 -19.83 -28.37 35.86
C GLN A 437 -20.66 -27.23 35.30
N ALA A 438 -21.72 -26.77 35.98
CA ALA A 438 -22.52 -25.63 35.54
C ALA A 438 -21.73 -24.33 35.45
N VAL A 439 -20.83 -24.06 36.42
CA VAL A 439 -19.90 -22.91 36.39
C VAL A 439 -18.96 -22.97 35.16
N VAL A 440 -18.42 -24.17 34.90
CA VAL A 440 -17.54 -24.38 33.74
C VAL A 440 -18.29 -24.16 32.42
N ASP A 441 -19.47 -24.76 32.31
CA ASP A 441 -20.30 -24.70 31.09
C ASP A 441 -20.76 -23.26 30.82
N TRP A 442 -21.18 -22.53 31.86
CA TRP A 442 -21.55 -21.12 31.73
C TRP A 442 -20.39 -20.24 31.25
N GLY A 443 -19.23 -20.31 31.89
CA GLY A 443 -18.10 -19.47 31.48
C GLY A 443 -17.58 -19.80 30.08
N ASN A 444 -17.64 -21.10 29.69
CA ASN A 444 -17.31 -21.47 28.32
C ASN A 444 -18.37 -20.97 27.30
N ALA A 445 -19.66 -20.98 27.67
CA ALA A 445 -20.73 -20.46 26.83
C ALA A 445 -20.59 -18.96 26.59
N VAL A 446 -20.26 -18.18 27.64
CA VAL A 446 -19.95 -16.74 27.51
C VAL A 446 -18.77 -16.50 26.57
N ALA A 447 -17.66 -17.24 26.77
CA ALA A 447 -16.48 -17.09 25.93
C ALA A 447 -16.77 -17.46 24.46
N ASN A 448 -17.51 -18.54 24.20
CA ASN A 448 -17.87 -18.99 22.85
C ASN A 448 -18.80 -18.00 22.12
N GLU A 449 -19.79 -17.43 22.84
CA GLU A 449 -20.67 -16.38 22.27
C GLU A 449 -19.86 -15.14 21.89
N ALA A 450 -19.01 -14.65 22.78
CA ALA A 450 -18.13 -13.52 22.53
C ALA A 450 -17.19 -13.79 21.35
N GLN A 451 -16.59 -14.98 21.31
CA GLN A 451 -15.71 -15.38 20.21
C GLN A 451 -16.44 -15.37 18.87
N ALA A 452 -17.63 -15.94 18.78
CA ALA A 452 -18.39 -15.98 17.54
C ALA A 452 -18.78 -14.57 17.05
N LEU A 453 -19.19 -13.67 17.95
CA LEU A 453 -19.54 -12.28 17.61
C LEU A 453 -18.30 -11.47 17.20
N VAL A 454 -17.17 -11.65 17.88
CA VAL A 454 -15.90 -11.02 17.52
C VAL A 454 -15.40 -11.50 16.16
N LEU A 455 -15.49 -12.81 15.88
CA LEU A 455 -15.12 -13.34 14.57
C LEU A 455 -16.03 -12.80 13.46
N TYR A 456 -17.33 -12.64 13.72
CA TYR A 456 -18.27 -12.02 12.78
C TYR A 456 -17.86 -10.57 12.45
N ASN A 457 -17.56 -9.75 13.48
CA ASN A 457 -17.13 -8.37 13.29
C ASN A 457 -15.76 -8.26 12.62
N ALA A 458 -14.83 -9.15 12.92
CA ALA A 458 -13.54 -9.21 12.24
C ALA A 458 -13.69 -9.59 10.76
N GLU A 459 -14.59 -10.53 10.43
CA GLU A 459 -14.85 -10.95 9.06
C GLU A 459 -15.57 -9.88 8.24
N LEU A 460 -16.36 -8.99 8.87
CA LEU A 460 -16.90 -7.81 8.19
C LEU A 460 -15.78 -6.92 7.64
N ALA A 461 -14.72 -6.70 8.42
CA ALA A 461 -13.56 -5.94 7.95
C ALA A 461 -12.80 -6.67 6.84
N VAL A 462 -12.75 -8.01 6.88
CA VAL A 462 -12.20 -8.82 5.77
C VAL A 462 -13.03 -8.61 4.51
N LEU A 463 -14.35 -8.72 4.58
CA LEU A 463 -15.24 -8.49 3.44
C LEU A 463 -15.06 -7.10 2.84
N GLU A 464 -14.97 -6.07 3.68
CA GLU A 464 -14.73 -4.68 3.26
C GLU A 464 -13.40 -4.53 2.53
N ARG A 465 -12.35 -5.24 2.98
CA ARG A 465 -11.07 -5.27 2.28
C ARG A 465 -11.17 -6.03 0.95
N GLU A 466 -11.82 -7.20 0.94
CA GLU A 466 -11.98 -8.01 -0.29
C GLU A 466 -12.85 -7.32 -1.35
N THR A 467 -13.72 -6.40 -0.94
CA THR A 467 -14.45 -5.51 -1.86
C THR A 467 -13.69 -4.22 -2.20
N GLY A 468 -12.58 -3.94 -1.51
CA GLY A 468 -11.79 -2.71 -1.67
C GLY A 468 -12.44 -1.47 -1.07
N THR A 469 -13.49 -1.63 -0.25
CA THR A 469 -14.30 -0.53 0.31
C THR A 469 -13.94 -0.15 1.75
N ILE A 470 -13.03 -0.88 2.42
CA ILE A 470 -12.71 -0.70 3.84
C ILE A 470 -12.34 0.75 4.19
N LEU A 471 -11.61 1.46 3.32
CA LEU A 471 -11.22 2.84 3.58
C LEU A 471 -12.43 3.78 3.48
N GLU A 472 -13.29 3.58 2.50
CA GLU A 472 -14.49 4.39 2.30
C GLU A 472 -15.50 4.16 3.42
N THR A 473 -15.67 2.90 3.86
CA THR A 473 -16.56 2.52 4.97
C THR A 473 -16.14 3.19 6.27
N HIS A 474 -14.83 3.32 6.51
CA HIS A 474 -14.28 3.96 7.71
C HIS A 474 -13.95 5.44 7.51
N GLY A 475 -14.41 6.06 6.42
CA GLY A 475 -14.24 7.50 6.15
C GLY A 475 -12.79 7.94 5.96
N ILE A 476 -11.90 7.00 5.62
CA ILE A 476 -10.49 7.27 5.39
C ILE A 476 -10.31 7.72 3.95
N THR A 477 -9.82 8.94 3.77
CA THR A 477 -9.52 9.51 2.46
C THR A 477 -8.03 9.78 2.35
N PHE A 478 -7.49 9.64 1.14
CA PHE A 478 -6.15 10.10 0.84
C PHE A 478 -6.20 11.54 0.36
N VAL A 479 -5.34 12.40 0.91
CA VAL A 479 -5.10 13.71 0.30
C VAL A 479 -4.34 13.43 -0.99
N GLU A 480 -4.92 13.82 -2.13
CA GLU A 480 -4.20 13.81 -3.40
C GLU A 480 -3.03 14.76 -3.28
N GLU A 481 -1.85 14.21 -3.20
CA GLU A 481 -0.66 15.00 -3.20
C GLU A 481 -0.24 15.37 -4.60
N ARG A 482 0.05 16.64 -4.74
CA ARG A 482 0.79 17.12 -5.88
C ARG A 482 2.27 16.87 -5.60
N PHE A 483 2.79 15.80 -6.18
CA PHE A 483 4.22 15.53 -6.12
C PHE A 483 4.97 16.72 -6.73
N GLY A 484 5.94 17.25 -6.00
CA GLY A 484 6.82 18.27 -6.50
C GLY A 484 7.57 17.74 -7.73
N SER A 485 7.47 18.41 -8.86
CA SER A 485 8.29 18.10 -10.03
C SER A 485 9.54 18.96 -10.05
N ILE A 486 10.65 18.38 -10.51
CA ILE A 486 11.89 19.11 -10.72
C ILE A 486 11.79 19.82 -12.08
N GLY A 487 11.79 21.15 -12.05
CA GLY A 487 11.77 21.95 -13.27
C GLY A 487 13.08 21.85 -14.07
N PRO A 488 13.10 22.37 -15.32
CA PRO A 488 14.25 22.28 -16.24
C PRO A 488 15.56 22.90 -15.71
N LEU A 489 15.47 23.73 -14.67
CA LEU A 489 16.63 24.35 -14.00
C LEU A 489 17.06 23.61 -12.73
N GLY A 490 16.60 22.37 -12.53
CA GLY A 490 16.94 21.53 -11.38
C GLY A 490 16.36 22.01 -10.04
N ARG A 491 15.35 22.90 -10.06
CA ARG A 491 14.70 23.41 -8.85
C ARG A 491 13.37 22.72 -8.63
N LEU A 492 13.11 22.33 -7.39
CA LEU A 492 11.80 21.81 -6.97
C LEU A 492 10.75 22.93 -7.14
N ALA A 493 9.71 22.67 -7.94
CA ALA A 493 8.76 23.71 -8.35
C ALA A 493 7.62 23.93 -7.33
N VAL A 494 7.39 23.01 -6.39
CA VAL A 494 6.27 23.05 -5.42
C VAL A 494 6.72 22.47 -4.08
N PRO A 495 6.24 22.97 -2.91
CA PRO A 495 6.47 22.33 -1.64
C PRO A 495 5.93 20.90 -1.69
N VAL A 496 6.74 19.96 -1.21
CA VAL A 496 6.43 18.52 -1.23
C VAL A 496 5.49 18.25 -0.06
N ALA A 497 4.29 17.79 -0.36
CA ALA A 497 3.43 17.12 0.59
C ALA A 497 3.42 15.62 0.24
N TYR A 498 3.36 14.71 1.18
CA TYR A 498 3.34 13.25 0.95
C TYR A 498 1.93 12.69 1.13
N PRO A 499 1.51 11.58 0.44
CA PRO A 499 0.19 11.00 0.66
C PRO A 499 0.04 10.64 2.13
N ALA A 500 -0.72 11.47 2.83
CA ALA A 500 -1.14 11.17 4.17
C ALA A 500 -2.60 10.74 4.14
N ALA A 501 -2.90 9.56 4.68
CA ALA A 501 -4.27 9.22 4.98
C ALA A 501 -4.80 10.25 5.98
N THR A 502 -5.86 10.97 5.62
CA THR A 502 -6.50 11.88 6.57
C THR A 502 -7.27 11.08 7.60
N PRO A 503 -7.26 11.50 8.86
CA PRO A 503 -8.15 10.95 9.87
C PRO A 503 -9.58 10.98 9.36
N ALA A 504 -10.36 9.96 9.72
CA ALA A 504 -11.78 9.91 9.43
C ALA A 504 -12.45 11.17 10.01
N THR A 505 -12.85 12.08 9.14
CA THR A 505 -13.58 13.31 9.50
C THR A 505 -15.07 13.05 9.45
N GLY A 506 -15.60 12.19 10.28
CA GLY A 506 -17.03 11.93 10.28
C GLY A 506 -17.39 10.91 11.34
N LEU A 507 -18.58 11.07 11.90
CA LEU A 507 -19.22 10.05 12.69
C LEU A 507 -19.31 8.79 11.84
N ILE A 508 -18.57 7.77 12.23
CA ILE A 508 -18.71 6.44 11.66
C ILE A 508 -20.02 5.90 12.21
N GLU A 509 -21.10 6.04 11.43
CA GLU A 509 -22.44 5.55 11.82
C GLU A 509 -22.43 4.06 12.17
N ARG A 510 -21.49 3.31 11.60
CA ARG A 510 -21.39 1.86 11.76
C ARG A 510 -20.79 1.43 13.11
N TYR A 511 -19.89 2.21 13.67
CA TYR A 511 -19.22 1.92 14.95
C TYR A 511 -19.29 3.15 15.87
N PRO A 512 -20.46 3.46 16.42
CA PRO A 512 -20.62 4.60 17.32
C PRO A 512 -19.70 4.42 18.53
N SER A 513 -19.16 5.51 19.06
CA SER A 513 -18.45 5.48 20.33
C SER A 513 -19.46 5.49 21.48
N THR A 514 -19.24 4.67 22.48
CA THR A 514 -20.02 4.66 23.72
C THR A 514 -19.10 5.00 24.90
N ASP A 515 -19.66 5.48 26.00
CA ASP A 515 -18.90 5.73 27.23
C ASP A 515 -18.64 4.44 28.03
N GLN A 516 -19.20 3.32 27.59
CA GLN A 516 -19.10 2.02 28.25
C GLN A 516 -18.13 1.10 27.53
N PRO A 517 -17.39 0.23 28.24
CA PRO A 517 -16.56 -0.81 27.65
C PRO A 517 -17.36 -1.73 26.74
N SER A 518 -16.79 -2.12 25.59
CA SER A 518 -17.46 -2.94 24.55
C SER A 518 -17.93 -4.30 25.07
N GLU A 519 -17.23 -4.88 26.05
CA GLU A 519 -17.60 -6.15 26.66
C GLU A 519 -18.94 -6.10 27.41
N GLN A 520 -19.39 -4.95 27.90
CA GLN A 520 -20.67 -4.82 28.62
C GLN A 520 -21.90 -5.05 27.75
N GLN A 521 -21.76 -4.96 26.43
CA GLN A 521 -22.85 -5.30 25.50
C GLN A 521 -23.22 -6.77 25.48
N LEU A 522 -22.30 -7.65 25.85
CA LEU A 522 -22.55 -9.10 25.90
C LEU A 522 -23.45 -9.52 27.06
N ASN A 523 -24.12 -8.56 27.71
CA ASN A 523 -25.05 -8.79 28.81
C ASN A 523 -24.39 -9.59 29.95
N LEU A 524 -23.15 -9.19 30.28
CA LEU A 524 -22.33 -9.76 31.33
C LEU A 524 -22.92 -9.34 32.69
N ARG A 525 -23.91 -10.09 33.19
CA ARG A 525 -24.43 -9.92 34.55
C ARG A 525 -23.66 -10.84 35.47
N ASP A 526 -23.17 -10.29 36.57
CA ASP A 526 -22.64 -11.08 37.68
C ASP A 526 -23.76 -12.01 38.23
N PRO A 527 -23.59 -13.32 38.16
CA PRO A 527 -24.60 -14.23 38.65
C PRO A 527 -24.84 -14.11 40.16
N LEU A 528 -23.92 -13.56 40.94
CA LEU A 528 -24.05 -13.36 42.38
C LEU A 528 -24.83 -12.08 42.75
N GLN A 529 -24.83 -11.06 41.94
CA GLN A 529 -25.56 -9.79 42.20
C GLN A 529 -27.08 -9.98 42.29
N ARG A 530 -27.64 -11.01 41.70
CA ARG A 530 -29.09 -11.30 41.83
C ARG A 530 -29.54 -11.65 43.26
N TYR A 531 -28.65 -12.12 44.11
CA TYR A 531 -28.98 -12.45 45.48
C TYR A 531 -29.02 -11.21 46.37
N GLU A 532 -28.19 -10.21 46.15
CA GLU A 532 -28.20 -8.95 46.90
C GLU A 532 -29.39 -8.06 46.49
N ASP A 533 -29.76 -8.02 45.20
CA ASP A 533 -30.92 -7.23 44.72
C ASP A 533 -32.28 -7.81 45.13
N ASN A 534 -32.40 -9.10 45.45
CA ASN A 534 -33.65 -9.73 45.87
C ASN A 534 -33.93 -9.58 47.37
N GLU A 535 -32.94 -9.32 48.22
CA GLU A 535 -33.18 -9.04 49.63
C GLU A 535 -33.71 -7.60 49.83
N ASP A 536 -33.34 -6.63 48.98
CA ASP A 536 -33.82 -5.24 49.07
C ASP A 536 -35.19 -5.00 48.40
N ASN A 537 -35.67 -5.88 47.50
CA ASN A 537 -36.93 -5.72 46.76
C ASN A 537 -38.11 -6.57 47.26
N ALA A 538 -38.00 -7.19 48.41
CA ALA A 538 -39.07 -8.03 48.97
C ALA A 538 -40.27 -7.22 49.52
N GLU A 539 -40.23 -5.89 49.56
CA GLU A 539 -41.30 -5.07 50.14
C GLU A 539 -42.25 -4.37 49.14
N ASP A 540 -42.05 -4.45 47.82
CA ASP A 540 -42.93 -3.80 46.84
C ASP A 540 -43.46 -4.76 45.76
N LEU A 541 -44.40 -5.65 46.14
CA LEU A 541 -45.27 -6.34 45.17
C LEU A 541 -46.52 -5.47 44.91
N PRO A 542 -46.73 -4.94 43.73
CA PRO A 542 -48.01 -4.30 43.37
C PRO A 542 -49.08 -5.38 43.18
N SER A 543 -50.22 -5.15 43.83
CA SER A 543 -51.42 -5.95 43.73
C SER A 543 -51.92 -6.10 42.28
N PRO A 544 -52.54 -7.26 41.91
CA PRO A 544 -53.05 -7.45 40.55
C PRO A 544 -54.27 -6.56 40.33
N GLY A 545 -54.15 -5.61 39.43
CA GLY A 545 -55.27 -4.81 38.89
C GLY A 545 -56.07 -5.57 37.81
N PRO A 546 -57.35 -5.28 37.62
CA PRO A 546 -58.24 -6.11 36.81
C PRO A 546 -58.04 -5.99 35.31
N ASN A 547 -58.29 -7.11 34.63
CA ASN A 547 -58.35 -7.26 33.17
C ASN A 547 -59.25 -6.22 32.50
N VAL A 548 -58.74 -5.59 31.47
CA VAL A 548 -59.56 -4.95 30.41
C VAL A 548 -59.09 -5.45 29.05
N GLU A 549 -59.94 -6.28 28.45
CA GLU A 549 -59.92 -6.54 27.00
C GLU A 549 -60.20 -5.25 26.20
N SER A 550 -59.46 -5.01 25.15
CA SER A 550 -60.03 -4.42 23.93
C SER A 550 -59.12 -4.59 22.72
N ASP A 551 -59.65 -5.28 21.74
CA ASP A 551 -59.26 -5.33 20.35
C ASP A 551 -59.02 -3.94 19.75
N ASP A 552 -57.96 -3.78 18.93
CA ASP A 552 -58.04 -3.13 17.64
C ASP A 552 -56.79 -3.41 16.78
N PRO A 553 -56.94 -3.98 15.58
CA PRO A 553 -55.84 -4.27 14.68
C PRO A 553 -55.77 -3.20 13.60
N SER A 554 -54.94 -2.21 13.73
CA SER A 554 -54.43 -1.42 12.57
C SER A 554 -53.38 -0.40 12.97
N ARG A 555 -52.12 -0.75 12.78
CA ARG A 555 -51.08 0.22 12.37
C ARG A 555 -49.89 -0.49 11.77
N THR A 556 -49.79 -0.33 10.50
CA THR A 556 -48.67 -0.67 9.62
C THR A 556 -47.36 -0.15 10.16
N SER A 557 -46.49 -1.08 10.48
CA SER A 557 -45.08 -0.85 10.76
C SER A 557 -44.35 -0.61 9.44
N SER A 558 -43.82 0.57 9.26
CA SER A 558 -42.86 0.88 8.20
C SER A 558 -41.55 0.17 8.49
N ARG A 559 -41.24 -0.84 7.69
CA ARG A 559 -39.90 -1.45 7.61
C ARG A 559 -38.89 -0.41 7.13
N ASN A 560 -37.99 0.00 7.98
CA ASN A 560 -36.74 0.64 7.54
C ASN A 560 -35.76 -0.44 7.09
N SER A 561 -35.78 -0.75 5.81
CA SER A 561 -34.69 -1.46 5.15
C SER A 561 -33.54 -0.48 4.99
N ALA A 562 -32.46 -0.72 5.72
CA ALA A 562 -31.19 -0.05 5.50
C ALA A 562 -30.57 -0.60 4.21
N VAL A 563 -31.01 -0.06 3.08
CA VAL A 563 -30.31 -0.20 1.80
C VAL A 563 -29.05 0.65 1.91
N ILE A 564 -27.88 0.07 1.68
CA ILE A 564 -26.64 0.79 1.43
C ILE A 564 -26.84 1.59 0.12
N ARG A 565 -27.49 2.74 0.21
CA ARG A 565 -27.51 3.71 -0.88
C ARG A 565 -26.29 4.59 -0.70
N GLY A 566 -25.26 4.31 -1.50
CA GLY A 566 -24.23 5.29 -1.77
C GLY A 566 -24.88 6.56 -2.31
N LYS A 567 -24.94 7.60 -1.48
CA LYS A 567 -25.23 8.96 -1.96
C LYS A 567 -24.08 9.35 -2.88
N GLY A 568 -24.38 9.43 -4.19
CA GLY A 568 -23.49 10.05 -5.15
C GLY A 568 -23.24 11.50 -4.75
N VAL A 569 -22.05 11.76 -4.27
CA VAL A 569 -21.51 13.11 -4.17
C VAL A 569 -21.11 13.51 -5.58
N SER A 570 -21.74 14.54 -6.10
CA SER A 570 -21.40 15.18 -7.36
C SER A 570 -19.98 15.72 -7.26
N HIS A 571 -19.02 14.95 -7.75
CA HIS A 571 -17.65 15.46 -7.94
C HIS A 571 -17.60 16.30 -9.22
N GLN A 572 -17.16 17.52 -9.08
CA GLN A 572 -16.57 18.28 -10.16
C GLN A 572 -15.43 17.47 -10.77
N ARG A 573 -15.65 16.97 -11.99
CA ARG A 573 -14.65 16.25 -12.79
C ARG A 573 -13.53 17.21 -13.17
N SER A 574 -12.35 17.01 -12.62
CA SER A 574 -11.10 17.41 -13.28
C SER A 574 -10.58 16.19 -14.05
N SER A 575 -10.60 16.32 -15.35
CA SER A 575 -9.91 15.66 -16.47
C SER A 575 -9.01 14.42 -16.22
N SER A 576 -9.50 13.36 -15.57
CA SER A 576 -8.91 12.01 -15.67
C SER A 576 -9.78 11.03 -16.50
N SER A 577 -10.85 11.53 -17.14
CA SER A 577 -11.83 10.71 -17.85
C SER A 577 -11.34 10.04 -19.15
N GLY A 578 -10.15 10.39 -19.63
CA GLY A 578 -9.61 9.82 -20.88
C GLY A 578 -9.12 8.38 -20.77
N ILE A 579 -8.67 7.97 -19.60
CA ILE A 579 -8.05 6.64 -19.39
C ILE A 579 -9.11 5.56 -19.12
N LEU A 580 -10.16 5.92 -18.37
CA LEU A 580 -11.26 5.00 -18.07
C LEU A 580 -12.19 4.72 -19.26
N GLU A 581 -12.30 5.65 -20.18
CA GLU A 581 -13.12 5.48 -21.40
C GLU A 581 -12.42 4.59 -22.44
N THR A 582 -11.09 4.63 -22.51
CA THR A 582 -10.31 3.70 -23.34
C THR A 582 -10.36 2.27 -22.81
N LEU A 583 -10.43 2.07 -21.49
CA LEU A 583 -10.55 0.74 -20.87
C LEU A 583 -11.93 0.10 -21.11
N LYS A 584 -13.03 0.89 -21.11
CA LYS A 584 -14.38 0.36 -21.39
C LYS A 584 -14.56 -0.09 -22.85
N ASN A 585 -13.85 0.51 -23.79
CA ASN A 585 -13.91 0.11 -25.20
C ASN A 585 -13.01 -1.08 -25.54
N TRP A 586 -12.14 -1.48 -24.61
CA TRP A 586 -11.23 -2.61 -24.79
C TRP A 586 -11.78 -3.93 -24.22
N LEU A 587 -12.74 -3.86 -23.29
CA LEU A 587 -13.43 -5.02 -22.69
C LEU A 587 -14.71 -5.43 -23.44
N ARG A 588 -15.02 -4.79 -24.56
CA ARG A 588 -15.95 -5.24 -25.58
C ARG A 588 -15.18 -5.73 -26.82
#